data_7dd47f25f3bd0462b67dce62c08390fc
#
_entry.id   7dd47f25f3bd0462b67dce62c08390fc
#
_cell.length_a   1.000
_cell.length_b   1.000
_cell.length_c   1.000
_cell.angle_alpha   90.00
_cell.angle_beta   90.00
_cell.angle_gamma   90.00
#
_symmetry.space_group_name_H-M   'P 1'
#
loop_
_entity.id
_entity.type
_entity.pdbx_description
1 polymer ?
#
loop_
_entity_poly.entity_id
_entity_poly.type
_entity_poly.pdbx_seq_one_letter_code
_entity_poly.pdbx_strand_id
1 'polypeptide(L)'
;MFDKTTLPYGVFSVAGGPRRIGVAVEDGVLDLAEHLDPSFEAPSLNAFMAQGPGRWAEVRGQVTALAHTAELVRGFDLHLPFEVADYVDFYASEQHATNLGRMFRPDGDALLPNWKHLPVGYHGRAGTVVVSGTDVVRPHGLTLPGPEHRASVKLDVEVEVGFVVGVGSELGKPCSTGSFADHVFGIVILNDWSARDIQSYEYVPLGPFLGKSFATSISPWVVPLAALDRVPAPVQDPEPAAYLRTDGDWAFDLDLALSKNGEVVSRPPFAGMYWTGPQMLAHLTANGASLRTGDLFASGTISGDEVDQRGSFIELTWNTSFLDDGDVVGISATTGSGRYLGEVVGRVVSG
;
A
#
# COMPACT_ATOMS: atom_id res chain seq x y z
N MET A 1 6.57 -17.40 -2.58
CA MET A 1 7.91 -17.36 -3.21
C MET A 1 7.77 -16.69 -4.56
N PHE A 2 8.65 -15.76 -4.91
CA PHE A 2 8.57 -15.04 -6.18
C PHE A 2 9.01 -15.96 -7.34
N ASP A 3 8.34 -15.82 -8.46
CA ASP A 3 8.76 -16.47 -9.70
C ASP A 3 9.80 -15.62 -10.47
N LYS A 4 10.28 -16.12 -11.61
CA LYS A 4 11.25 -15.42 -12.47
C LYS A 4 10.62 -14.34 -13.37
N THR A 5 9.36 -13.99 -13.16
CA THR A 5 8.63 -13.00 -13.96
C THR A 5 8.17 -11.79 -13.15
N THR A 6 7.87 -11.98 -11.87
CA THR A 6 7.49 -10.88 -10.96
C THR A 6 8.66 -9.91 -10.74
N LEU A 7 9.82 -10.41 -10.35
CA LEU A 7 11.09 -9.69 -10.20
C LEU A 7 10.93 -8.37 -9.44
N PRO A 8 10.46 -8.37 -8.18
CA PRO A 8 10.30 -7.17 -7.41
C PRO A 8 11.62 -6.67 -6.85
N TYR A 9 11.73 -5.35 -6.71
CA TYR A 9 12.93 -4.65 -6.24
C TYR A 9 12.86 -4.40 -4.73
N GLY A 10 13.97 -4.52 -4.04
CA GLY A 10 14.07 -4.24 -2.60
C GLY A 10 15.47 -3.87 -2.18
N VAL A 11 15.61 -3.62 -0.88
CA VAL A 11 16.89 -3.32 -0.26
C VAL A 11 17.23 -4.43 0.74
N PHE A 12 18.43 -4.98 0.62
CA PHE A 12 18.90 -6.07 1.46
C PHE A 12 20.31 -5.82 2.00
N SER A 13 20.69 -6.56 3.03
CA SER A 13 22.07 -6.66 3.52
C SER A 13 22.40 -8.10 3.91
N VAL A 14 23.68 -8.43 3.95
CA VAL A 14 24.15 -9.76 4.35
C VAL A 14 24.98 -9.61 5.63
N ALA A 15 24.65 -10.38 6.65
CA ALA A 15 25.38 -10.43 7.94
C ALA A 15 25.68 -9.04 8.55
N GLY A 16 24.71 -8.12 8.49
CA GLY A 16 24.84 -6.75 9.01
C GLY A 16 25.75 -5.84 8.19
N GLY A 17 26.14 -6.25 6.99
CA GLY A 17 26.91 -5.45 6.04
C GLY A 17 26.13 -4.27 5.44
N PRO A 18 26.72 -3.57 4.46
CA PRO A 18 26.07 -2.43 3.82
C PRO A 18 24.80 -2.83 3.11
N ARG A 19 23.80 -1.94 3.15
CA ARG A 19 22.55 -2.07 2.40
C ARG A 19 22.79 -1.83 0.93
N ARG A 20 22.14 -2.61 0.07
CA ARG A 20 22.21 -2.47 -1.38
C ARG A 20 20.94 -2.96 -2.05
N ILE A 21 20.75 -2.60 -3.29
CA ILE A 21 19.56 -2.91 -4.07
C ILE A 21 19.66 -4.31 -4.68
N GLY A 22 18.59 -5.08 -4.55
CA GLY A 22 18.44 -6.39 -5.17
C GLY A 22 17.06 -6.64 -5.71
N VAL A 23 16.93 -7.73 -6.44
CA VAL A 23 15.66 -8.22 -6.98
C VAL A 23 15.40 -9.61 -6.42
N ALA A 24 14.19 -9.83 -5.90
CA ALA A 24 13.81 -11.16 -5.43
C ALA A 24 13.59 -12.11 -6.62
N VAL A 25 14.20 -13.28 -6.54
CA VAL A 25 14.06 -14.38 -7.50
C VAL A 25 13.97 -15.68 -6.71
N GLU A 26 12.86 -16.40 -6.83
CA GLU A 26 12.62 -17.64 -6.06
C GLU A 26 12.80 -17.40 -4.55
N ASP A 27 13.76 -18.08 -3.92
CA ASP A 27 14.09 -17.96 -2.47
C ASP A 27 15.39 -17.15 -2.21
N GLY A 28 15.89 -16.43 -3.21
CA GLY A 28 17.11 -15.63 -3.13
C GLY A 28 16.95 -14.21 -3.65
N VAL A 29 18.06 -13.49 -3.60
CA VAL A 29 18.17 -12.11 -4.10
C VAL A 29 19.25 -12.06 -5.19
N LEU A 30 18.90 -11.51 -6.34
CA LEU A 30 19.84 -11.10 -7.38
C LEU A 30 20.44 -9.76 -6.95
N ASP A 31 21.74 -9.73 -6.63
CA ASP A 31 22.47 -8.53 -6.26
C ASP A 31 22.74 -7.67 -7.49
N LEU A 32 22.10 -6.51 -7.60
CA LEU A 32 22.24 -5.66 -8.77
C LEU A 32 23.57 -4.93 -8.83
N ALA A 33 24.20 -4.66 -7.68
CA ALA A 33 25.54 -4.04 -7.66
C ALA A 33 26.62 -4.97 -8.21
N GLU A 34 26.50 -6.27 -7.94
CA GLU A 34 27.44 -7.28 -8.45
C GLU A 34 27.25 -7.55 -9.94
N HIS A 35 25.97 -7.61 -10.39
CA HIS A 35 25.66 -8.09 -11.74
C HIS A 35 25.44 -6.99 -12.78
N LEU A 36 25.13 -5.75 -12.38
CA LEU A 36 24.87 -4.64 -13.29
C LEU A 36 25.92 -3.51 -13.14
N ASP A 37 25.78 -2.67 -12.11
CA ASP A 37 26.72 -1.57 -11.89
C ASP A 37 26.70 -1.09 -10.43
N PRO A 38 27.79 -0.41 -9.95
CA PRO A 38 27.92 0.03 -8.56
C PRO A 38 26.88 1.04 -8.07
N SER A 39 26.07 1.65 -8.94
CA SER A 39 25.01 2.58 -8.49
C SER A 39 23.95 1.88 -7.64
N PHE A 40 23.87 0.55 -7.73
CA PHE A 40 22.98 -0.28 -6.91
C PHE A 40 23.54 -0.62 -5.50
N GLU A 41 24.72 -0.15 -5.12
CA GLU A 41 25.20 -0.15 -3.73
C GLU A 41 24.45 0.87 -2.85
N ALA A 42 23.45 1.55 -3.40
CA ALA A 42 22.62 2.53 -2.69
C ALA A 42 21.75 1.84 -1.61
N PRO A 43 21.57 2.49 -0.43
CA PRO A 43 20.77 1.95 0.67
C PRO A 43 19.25 2.11 0.48
N SER A 44 18.79 2.60 -0.67
CA SER A 44 17.41 2.92 -0.98
C SER A 44 17.18 2.91 -2.48
N LEU A 45 15.96 2.57 -2.93
CA LEU A 45 15.56 2.57 -4.34
C LEU A 45 15.42 3.98 -4.94
N ASN A 46 15.36 5.05 -4.14
CA ASN A 46 15.01 6.40 -4.60
C ASN A 46 15.85 6.88 -5.78
N ALA A 47 17.20 6.73 -5.71
CA ALA A 47 18.09 7.17 -6.79
C ALA A 47 17.86 6.39 -8.11
N PHE A 48 17.52 5.12 -8.03
CA PHE A 48 17.16 4.31 -9.20
C PHE A 48 15.80 4.69 -9.76
N MET A 49 14.78 4.81 -8.90
CA MET A 49 13.42 5.16 -9.30
C MET A 49 13.37 6.53 -9.97
N ALA A 50 14.14 7.50 -9.49
CA ALA A 50 14.19 8.85 -10.06
C ALA A 50 14.70 8.91 -11.52
N GLN A 51 15.32 7.83 -12.03
CA GLN A 51 15.83 7.79 -13.41
C GLN A 51 14.74 7.57 -14.47
N GLY A 52 13.54 7.19 -14.05
CA GLY A 52 12.34 7.13 -14.87
C GLY A 52 12.15 5.88 -15.71
N PRO A 53 11.01 5.83 -16.45
CA PRO A 53 10.53 4.61 -17.11
C PRO A 53 11.51 3.98 -18.10
N GLY A 54 12.30 4.77 -18.80
CA GLY A 54 13.31 4.27 -19.74
C GLY A 54 14.37 3.42 -19.04
N ARG A 55 14.89 3.91 -17.90
CA ARG A 55 15.88 3.16 -17.11
C ARG A 55 15.24 1.96 -16.41
N TRP A 56 14.01 2.09 -15.93
CA TRP A 56 13.28 0.97 -15.34
C TRP A 56 13.12 -0.20 -16.32
N ALA A 57 12.72 0.11 -17.56
CA ALA A 57 12.57 -0.90 -18.62
C ALA A 57 13.90 -1.56 -19.01
N GLU A 58 14.97 -0.76 -19.14
CA GLU A 58 16.32 -1.24 -19.43
C GLU A 58 16.80 -2.23 -18.35
N VAL A 59 16.77 -1.81 -17.08
CA VAL A 59 17.21 -2.65 -15.96
C VAL A 59 16.35 -3.90 -15.82
N ARG A 60 15.01 -3.78 -16.01
CA ARG A 60 14.14 -4.95 -16.00
C ARG A 60 14.49 -5.95 -17.08
N GLY A 61 14.85 -5.51 -18.28
CA GLY A 61 15.33 -6.40 -19.36
C GLY A 61 16.61 -7.16 -18.97
N GLN A 62 17.57 -6.46 -18.37
CA GLN A 62 18.81 -7.06 -17.86
C GLN A 62 18.54 -8.07 -16.73
N VAL A 63 17.73 -7.67 -15.74
CA VAL A 63 17.33 -8.54 -14.62
C VAL A 63 16.61 -9.80 -15.09
N THR A 64 15.70 -9.66 -16.07
CA THR A 64 14.98 -10.81 -16.65
C THR A 64 15.95 -11.85 -17.25
N ALA A 65 16.99 -11.40 -17.95
CA ALA A 65 18.01 -12.29 -18.49
C ALA A 65 18.84 -12.96 -17.36
N LEU A 66 19.25 -12.19 -16.36
CA LEU A 66 20.07 -12.66 -15.23
C LEU A 66 19.31 -13.61 -14.30
N ALA A 67 18.00 -13.45 -14.12
CA ALA A 67 17.18 -14.29 -13.23
C ALA A 67 17.22 -15.80 -13.54
N HIS A 68 17.70 -16.18 -14.73
CA HIS A 68 17.83 -17.58 -15.13
C HIS A 68 19.24 -18.16 -14.93
N THR A 69 20.26 -17.32 -14.76
CA THR A 69 21.67 -17.75 -14.85
C THR A 69 22.56 -17.24 -13.73
N ALA A 70 22.17 -16.13 -13.08
CA ALA A 70 22.98 -15.51 -12.04
C ALA A 70 22.94 -16.31 -10.73
N GLU A 71 24.01 -16.22 -9.96
CA GLU A 71 24.05 -16.70 -8.58
C GLU A 71 23.18 -15.79 -7.70
N LEU A 72 22.39 -16.40 -6.82
CA LEU A 72 21.48 -15.69 -5.92
C LEU A 72 22.05 -15.64 -4.51
N VAL A 73 22.01 -14.48 -3.89
CA VAL A 73 22.35 -14.28 -2.48
C VAL A 73 21.28 -14.93 -1.60
N ARG A 74 21.73 -15.65 -0.56
CA ARG A 74 20.88 -16.27 0.45
C ARG A 74 21.31 -15.86 1.85
N GLY A 75 20.41 -15.93 2.83
CA GLY A 75 20.71 -15.53 4.21
C GLY A 75 20.93 -14.02 4.33
N PHE A 76 19.94 -13.26 3.93
CA PHE A 76 19.92 -11.79 3.90
C PHE A 76 18.87 -11.22 4.85
N ASP A 77 19.09 -9.98 5.28
CA ASP A 77 18.11 -9.16 5.97
C ASP A 77 17.48 -8.16 5.00
N LEU A 78 16.17 -7.93 5.12
CA LEU A 78 15.43 -6.99 4.30
C LEU A 78 15.21 -5.67 5.04
N HIS A 79 15.18 -4.58 4.30
CA HIS A 79 15.02 -3.22 4.82
C HIS A 79 13.85 -2.52 4.14
N LEU A 80 13.50 -1.33 4.65
CA LEU A 80 12.56 -0.44 3.97
C LEU A 80 13.09 -0.18 2.54
N PRO A 81 12.31 -0.48 1.48
CA PRO A 81 12.85 -0.50 0.11
C PRO A 81 13.15 0.90 -0.43
N PHE A 82 12.49 1.93 0.07
CA PHE A 82 12.72 3.32 -0.32
C PHE A 82 12.51 4.25 0.88
N GLU A 83 13.10 5.44 0.81
CA GLU A 83 12.84 6.53 1.74
C GLU A 83 11.49 7.16 1.39
N VAL A 84 10.53 7.07 2.33
CA VAL A 84 9.17 7.60 2.13
C VAL A 84 9.21 9.12 2.29
N ALA A 85 8.99 9.84 1.19
CA ALA A 85 9.06 11.30 1.17
C ALA A 85 7.77 11.95 1.68
N ASP A 86 6.61 11.38 1.31
CA ASP A 86 5.28 11.74 1.81
C ASP A 86 4.39 10.50 1.83
N TYR A 87 3.28 10.56 2.58
CA TYR A 87 2.30 9.49 2.62
C TYR A 87 0.90 10.07 2.56
N VAL A 88 0.12 9.58 1.60
CA VAL A 88 -1.31 9.89 1.47
C VAL A 88 -2.08 8.59 1.46
N ASP A 89 -3.14 8.53 2.26
CA ASP A 89 -4.05 7.40 2.26
C ASP A 89 -5.40 7.81 1.68
N PHE A 90 -5.85 7.06 0.67
CA PHE A 90 -7.14 7.24 0.03
C PHE A 90 -8.23 6.37 0.66
N TYR A 91 -9.42 6.48 0.16
CA TYR A 91 -10.61 5.78 0.64
C TYR A 91 -11.40 5.25 -0.57
N ALA A 92 -10.73 4.43 -1.42
CA ALA A 92 -11.15 4.16 -2.80
C ALA A 92 -12.11 2.98 -2.96
N SER A 93 -12.39 2.17 -1.91
CA SER A 93 -13.35 1.06 -1.95
C SER A 93 -14.77 1.53 -1.61
N GLU A 94 -15.71 1.35 -2.55
CA GLU A 94 -17.13 1.66 -2.30
C GLU A 94 -17.72 0.75 -1.21
N GLN A 95 -17.33 -0.52 -1.18
CA GLN A 95 -17.80 -1.51 -0.21
C GLN A 95 -17.34 -1.13 1.21
N HIS A 96 -16.05 -0.84 1.39
CA HIS A 96 -15.51 -0.39 2.67
C HIS A 96 -16.19 0.90 3.15
N ALA A 97 -16.24 1.92 2.28
CA ALA A 97 -16.85 3.21 2.61
C ALA A 97 -18.33 3.07 2.99
N THR A 98 -19.07 2.19 2.30
CA THR A 98 -20.48 1.90 2.58
C THR A 98 -20.63 1.17 3.92
N ASN A 99 -19.79 0.17 4.20
CA ASN A 99 -19.84 -0.59 5.45
C ASN A 99 -19.58 0.31 6.67
N LEU A 100 -18.51 1.12 6.62
CA LEU A 100 -18.22 2.08 7.70
C LEU A 100 -19.30 3.15 7.82
N GLY A 101 -19.84 3.62 6.69
CA GLY A 101 -20.95 4.55 6.68
C GLY A 101 -22.19 4.01 7.40
N ARG A 102 -22.57 2.77 7.12
CA ARG A 102 -23.69 2.09 7.80
C ARG A 102 -23.44 1.91 9.30
N MET A 103 -22.21 1.62 9.71
CA MET A 103 -21.86 1.46 11.12
C MET A 103 -21.90 2.78 11.89
N PHE A 104 -21.38 3.87 11.30
CA PHE A 104 -21.22 5.13 12.01
C PHE A 104 -22.36 6.14 11.76
N ARG A 105 -23.16 5.91 10.73
CA ARG A 105 -24.30 6.76 10.35
C ARG A 105 -25.52 5.90 10.02
N PRO A 106 -26.05 5.09 10.97
CA PRO A 106 -27.12 4.12 10.71
C PRO A 106 -28.43 4.78 10.20
N ASP A 107 -28.68 6.03 10.57
CA ASP A 107 -29.87 6.79 10.19
C ASP A 107 -29.66 7.74 9.00
N GLY A 108 -28.48 7.71 8.37
CA GLY A 108 -28.09 8.59 7.26
C GLY A 108 -27.62 7.84 6.03
N ASP A 109 -27.17 8.60 5.02
CA ASP A 109 -26.56 8.03 3.84
C ASP A 109 -25.24 7.31 4.19
N ALA A 110 -25.08 6.10 3.68
CA ALA A 110 -23.87 5.33 3.91
C ALA A 110 -22.63 6.02 3.32
N LEU A 111 -22.74 6.56 2.10
CA LEU A 111 -21.70 7.35 1.46
C LEU A 111 -21.97 8.84 1.63
N LEU A 112 -20.94 9.62 1.92
CA LEU A 112 -21.02 11.07 1.90
C LEU A 112 -21.20 11.57 0.45
N PRO A 113 -21.88 12.72 0.22
CA PRO A 113 -22.22 13.19 -1.12
C PRO A 113 -21.03 13.38 -2.08
N ASN A 114 -19.85 13.68 -1.55
CA ASN A 114 -18.64 13.89 -2.35
C ASN A 114 -17.91 12.58 -2.73
N TRP A 115 -18.22 11.45 -2.10
CA TRP A 115 -17.42 10.22 -2.22
C TRP A 115 -17.37 9.68 -3.66
N LYS A 116 -18.51 9.71 -4.39
CA LYS A 116 -18.57 9.29 -5.80
C LYS A 116 -18.12 10.36 -6.81
N HIS A 117 -17.67 11.52 -6.35
CA HIS A 117 -17.24 12.62 -7.21
C HIS A 117 -15.73 12.89 -7.20
N LEU A 118 -15.03 12.42 -6.18
CA LEU A 118 -13.58 12.53 -6.05
C LEU A 118 -13.01 11.41 -5.18
N PRO A 119 -11.76 10.97 -5.42
CA PRO A 119 -11.04 10.10 -4.49
C PRO A 119 -10.81 10.84 -3.16
N VAL A 120 -11.54 10.43 -2.11
CA VAL A 120 -11.34 10.99 -0.77
C VAL A 120 -10.04 10.44 -0.19
N GLY A 121 -9.23 11.28 0.45
CA GLY A 121 -7.98 10.87 1.08
C GLY A 121 -7.55 11.85 2.16
N TYR A 122 -6.55 11.47 2.93
CA TYR A 122 -5.91 12.30 3.95
C TYR A 122 -4.38 12.18 3.89
N HIS A 123 -3.67 13.19 4.39
CA HIS A 123 -2.22 13.13 4.56
C HIS A 123 -1.88 12.27 5.77
N GLY A 124 -1.26 11.12 5.53
CA GLY A 124 -0.74 10.23 6.55
C GLY A 124 0.63 10.68 7.08
N ARG A 125 1.26 9.83 7.87
CA ARG A 125 2.56 10.14 8.46
C ARG A 125 3.67 9.30 7.84
N ALA A 126 4.41 9.89 6.91
CA ALA A 126 5.55 9.24 6.25
C ALA A 126 6.60 8.71 7.23
N GLY A 127 6.85 9.43 8.33
CA GLY A 127 7.87 9.08 9.32
C GLY A 127 7.59 7.83 10.17
N THR A 128 6.40 7.24 10.06
CA THR A 128 6.01 5.99 10.75
C THR A 128 5.65 4.86 9.78
N VAL A 129 6.01 5.00 8.51
CA VAL A 129 6.02 3.88 7.57
C VAL A 129 7.20 2.98 7.90
N VAL A 130 6.91 1.70 8.17
CA VAL A 130 7.89 0.71 8.60
C VAL A 130 7.88 -0.51 7.68
N VAL A 131 8.99 -1.24 7.66
CA VAL A 131 9.09 -2.47 6.87
C VAL A 131 8.36 -3.63 7.56
N SER A 132 7.84 -4.55 6.76
CA SER A 132 7.30 -5.85 7.20
C SER A 132 8.20 -6.54 8.22
N GLY A 133 7.63 -7.11 9.27
CA GLY A 133 8.35 -7.76 10.37
C GLY A 133 8.66 -6.83 11.55
N THR A 134 8.41 -5.51 11.41
CA THR A 134 8.51 -4.57 12.54
C THR A 134 7.34 -4.79 13.49
N ASP A 135 7.63 -4.95 14.79
CA ASP A 135 6.61 -5.02 15.83
C ASP A 135 5.84 -3.70 15.93
N VAL A 136 4.52 -3.79 16.11
CA VAL A 136 3.62 -2.64 16.21
C VAL A 136 3.20 -2.44 17.67
N VAL A 137 3.69 -1.38 18.26
CA VAL A 137 3.35 -1.02 19.64
C VAL A 137 1.92 -0.50 19.69
N ARG A 138 1.09 -1.09 20.59
CA ARG A 138 -0.30 -0.65 20.80
C ARG A 138 -0.33 0.84 21.17
N PRO A 139 -1.00 1.69 20.37
CA PRO A 139 -0.97 3.12 20.59
C PRO A 139 -1.84 3.55 21.78
N HIS A 140 -1.47 4.67 22.38
CA HIS A 140 -2.26 5.37 23.39
C HIS A 140 -2.88 6.64 22.81
N GLY A 141 -4.09 6.96 23.23
CA GLY A 141 -4.78 8.18 22.81
C GLY A 141 -6.01 8.45 23.66
N LEU A 142 -6.71 9.54 23.34
CA LEU A 142 -7.98 9.86 23.98
C LEU A 142 -9.10 9.03 23.35
N THR A 143 -9.92 8.42 24.21
CA THR A 143 -11.05 7.56 23.80
C THR A 143 -12.31 7.86 24.60
N LEU A 144 -13.49 7.47 24.07
CA LEU A 144 -14.78 7.54 24.78
C LEU A 144 -14.96 6.31 25.72
N PRO A 145 -15.87 6.39 26.73
CA PRO A 145 -16.93 7.40 26.96
C PRO A 145 -16.53 8.68 27.68
N GLY A 146 -15.39 8.80 28.29
CA GLY A 146 -14.82 10.04 28.80
C GLY A 146 -13.45 10.24 28.18
N PRO A 147 -12.96 11.47 27.98
CA PRO A 147 -11.65 11.69 27.35
C PRO A 147 -10.52 11.18 28.27
N GLU A 148 -10.30 9.88 28.25
CA GLU A 148 -9.25 9.19 29.00
C GLU A 148 -8.10 8.82 28.06
N HIS A 149 -6.88 9.19 28.41
CA HIS A 149 -5.67 8.78 27.69
C HIS A 149 -5.27 7.37 28.10
N ARG A 150 -5.48 6.41 27.21
CA ARG A 150 -5.22 4.99 27.47
C ARG A 150 -4.79 4.24 26.20
N ALA A 151 -4.33 3.02 26.38
CA ALA A 151 -4.07 2.11 25.26
C ALA A 151 -5.36 1.83 24.47
N SER A 152 -5.26 1.81 23.15
CA SER A 152 -6.37 1.44 22.27
C SER A 152 -6.86 0.03 22.57
N VAL A 153 -8.18 -0.13 22.71
CA VAL A 153 -8.85 -1.44 22.86
C VAL A 153 -9.47 -1.91 21.54
N LYS A 154 -9.36 -1.10 20.48
CA LYS A 154 -9.90 -1.41 19.15
C LYS A 154 -8.80 -1.28 18.09
N LEU A 155 -7.69 -2.00 18.29
CA LEU A 155 -6.62 -2.02 17.30
C LEU A 155 -7.01 -2.93 16.14
N ASP A 156 -6.93 -2.39 14.93
CA ASP A 156 -7.40 -2.98 13.67
C ASP A 156 -6.31 -2.92 12.59
N VAL A 157 -6.55 -3.57 11.49
CA VAL A 157 -5.77 -3.56 10.26
C VAL A 157 -6.59 -3.01 9.11
N GLU A 158 -5.92 -2.54 8.08
CA GLU A 158 -6.51 -2.26 6.78
C GLU A 158 -5.64 -2.88 5.68
N VAL A 159 -6.28 -3.78 4.90
CA VAL A 159 -5.63 -4.43 3.75
C VAL A 159 -5.59 -3.46 2.60
N GLU A 160 -4.39 -3.08 2.15
CA GLU A 160 -4.20 -2.05 1.14
C GLU A 160 -3.09 -2.38 0.15
N VAL A 161 -3.11 -1.63 -0.95
CA VAL A 161 -2.02 -1.54 -1.93
C VAL A 161 -1.51 -0.09 -1.93
N GLY A 162 -0.20 0.07 -1.73
CA GLY A 162 0.48 1.35 -1.83
C GLY A 162 1.16 1.53 -3.18
N PHE A 163 0.99 2.68 -3.82
CA PHE A 163 1.65 3.07 -5.06
C PHE A 163 2.88 3.90 -4.77
N VAL A 164 4.02 3.53 -5.34
CA VAL A 164 5.33 4.16 -5.07
C VAL A 164 5.69 5.09 -6.22
N VAL A 165 5.81 6.38 -5.92
CA VAL A 165 6.22 7.38 -6.91
C VAL A 165 7.73 7.28 -7.16
N GLY A 166 8.09 7.00 -8.41
CA GLY A 166 9.47 6.96 -8.87
C GLY A 166 9.94 8.32 -9.39
N VAL A 167 9.15 8.97 -10.26
CA VAL A 167 9.50 10.26 -10.84
C VAL A 167 8.59 11.35 -10.28
N GLY A 168 9.19 12.38 -9.71
CA GLY A 168 8.48 13.56 -9.22
C GLY A 168 7.85 14.40 -10.34
N SER A 169 7.04 15.41 -9.97
CA SER A 169 6.43 16.37 -10.86
C SER A 169 6.78 17.80 -10.47
N GLU A 170 6.51 18.76 -11.36
CA GLU A 170 6.75 20.18 -11.09
C GLU A 170 5.57 20.79 -10.29
N LEU A 171 5.90 21.63 -9.31
CA LEU A 171 4.89 22.41 -8.57
C LEU A 171 4.10 23.31 -9.53
N GLY A 172 2.79 23.33 -9.39
CA GLY A 172 1.86 24.07 -10.23
C GLY A 172 1.45 23.35 -11.52
N LYS A 173 1.97 22.14 -11.79
CA LYS A 173 1.63 21.33 -12.97
C LYS A 173 0.92 20.03 -12.55
N PRO A 174 -0.40 19.93 -12.69
CA PRO A 174 -1.14 18.70 -12.41
C PRO A 174 -0.69 17.55 -13.31
N CYS A 175 -0.65 16.33 -12.75
CA CYS A 175 -0.50 15.08 -13.49
C CYS A 175 -1.86 14.64 -14.03
N SER A 176 -1.89 14.11 -15.26
CA SER A 176 -3.09 13.48 -15.80
C SER A 176 -3.16 11.99 -15.42
N THR A 177 -4.35 11.39 -15.51
CA THR A 177 -4.51 9.93 -15.38
C THR A 177 -3.63 9.17 -16.37
N GLY A 178 -3.45 9.69 -17.59
CA GLY A 178 -2.61 9.08 -18.64
C GLY A 178 -1.10 9.06 -18.32
N SER A 179 -0.63 9.95 -17.42
CA SER A 179 0.78 9.99 -17.02
C SER A 179 1.14 9.07 -15.85
N PHE A 180 0.20 8.26 -15.36
CA PHE A 180 0.40 7.39 -14.19
C PHE A 180 1.66 6.54 -14.28
N ALA A 181 1.86 5.82 -15.40
CA ALA A 181 3.02 4.97 -15.60
C ALA A 181 4.35 5.72 -15.80
N ASP A 182 4.31 7.03 -16.07
CA ASP A 182 5.51 7.86 -16.14
C ASP A 182 6.03 8.25 -14.75
N HIS A 183 5.13 8.29 -13.75
CA HIS A 183 5.43 8.70 -12.38
C HIS A 183 5.54 7.53 -11.42
N VAL A 184 4.68 6.51 -11.53
CA VAL A 184 4.61 5.40 -10.56
C VAL A 184 5.51 4.24 -10.99
N PHE A 185 6.47 3.91 -10.14
CA PHE A 185 7.40 2.79 -10.37
C PHE A 185 6.75 1.43 -10.16
N GLY A 186 5.97 1.28 -9.10
CA GLY A 186 5.38 0.01 -8.73
C GLY A 186 4.48 0.10 -7.51
N ILE A 187 4.16 -1.06 -6.96
CA ILE A 187 3.31 -1.19 -5.78
C ILE A 187 4.01 -1.91 -4.63
N VAL A 188 3.53 -1.65 -3.42
CA VAL A 188 3.81 -2.42 -2.19
C VAL A 188 2.51 -2.93 -1.60
N ILE A 189 2.56 -4.07 -0.90
CA ILE A 189 1.46 -4.51 -0.04
C ILE A 189 1.56 -3.72 1.24
N LEU A 190 0.43 -3.21 1.72
CA LEU A 190 0.39 -2.25 2.82
C LEU A 190 -0.66 -2.66 3.87
N ASN A 191 -0.32 -2.45 5.13
CA ASN A 191 -1.23 -2.51 6.26
C ASN A 191 -1.26 -1.15 6.95
N ASP A 192 -2.39 -0.44 6.88
CA ASP A 192 -2.61 0.79 7.62
C ASP A 192 -3.24 0.47 8.98
N TRP A 193 -2.37 0.35 10.01
CA TRP A 193 -2.80 0.02 11.36
C TRP A 193 -3.70 1.10 11.93
N SER A 194 -4.84 0.69 12.50
CA SER A 194 -5.93 1.60 12.87
C SER A 194 -6.36 1.41 14.32
N ALA A 195 -6.21 2.43 15.15
CA ALA A 195 -6.78 2.46 16.49
C ALA A 195 -8.17 3.09 16.43
N ARG A 196 -9.22 2.25 16.24
CA ARG A 196 -10.58 2.71 15.91
C ARG A 196 -11.24 3.54 16.99
N ASP A 197 -10.97 3.25 18.25
CA ASP A 197 -11.49 4.01 19.38
C ASP A 197 -10.85 5.41 19.50
N ILE A 198 -9.56 5.53 19.22
CA ILE A 198 -8.85 6.83 19.13
C ILE A 198 -9.36 7.58 17.89
N GLN A 199 -9.36 6.93 16.73
CA GLN A 199 -9.82 7.50 15.46
C GLN A 199 -11.24 8.09 15.57
N SER A 200 -12.17 7.34 16.17
CA SER A 200 -13.58 7.77 16.30
C SER A 200 -13.76 9.00 17.15
N TYR A 201 -12.85 9.27 18.10
CA TYR A 201 -12.90 10.44 18.94
C TYR A 201 -12.32 11.70 18.27
N GLU A 202 -11.26 11.54 17.45
CA GLU A 202 -10.48 12.68 16.96
C GLU A 202 -10.73 13.09 15.50
N TYR A 203 -11.37 12.24 14.67
CA TYR A 203 -11.37 12.44 13.22
C TYR A 203 -12.14 13.67 12.72
N VAL A 204 -13.04 14.22 13.54
CA VAL A 204 -13.77 15.44 13.22
C VAL A 204 -13.12 16.62 13.94
N PRO A 205 -12.82 17.75 13.28
CA PRO A 205 -13.23 18.17 11.92
C PRO A 205 -12.18 17.92 10.81
N LEU A 206 -10.94 17.48 11.10
CA LEU A 206 -9.83 17.51 10.14
C LEU A 206 -9.42 16.15 9.58
N GLY A 207 -10.05 15.07 10.01
CA GLY A 207 -9.70 13.70 9.61
C GLY A 207 -8.87 12.97 10.67
N PRO A 208 -8.47 11.69 10.41
CA PRO A 208 -7.74 10.86 11.37
C PRO A 208 -6.33 11.40 11.63
N PHE A 209 -5.82 11.18 12.86
CA PHE A 209 -4.50 11.63 13.28
C PHE A 209 -3.77 10.56 14.09
N LEU A 210 -3.86 10.57 15.45
CA LEU A 210 -3.19 9.59 16.31
C LEU A 210 -3.68 8.15 16.12
N GLY A 211 -4.94 7.99 15.73
CA GLY A 211 -5.54 6.68 15.43
C GLY A 211 -4.95 5.98 14.21
N LYS A 212 -4.16 6.68 13.40
CA LYS A 212 -3.52 6.20 12.18
C LYS A 212 -2.00 6.40 12.16
N SER A 213 -1.50 7.52 12.70
CA SER A 213 -0.12 7.95 12.52
C SER A 213 0.93 7.17 13.34
N PHE A 214 0.54 6.13 14.09
CA PHE A 214 1.47 5.35 14.94
C PHE A 214 2.26 4.30 14.17
N ALA A 215 1.69 3.69 13.13
CA ALA A 215 2.39 2.75 12.26
C ALA A 215 1.63 2.53 10.93
N THR A 216 2.38 2.42 9.84
CA THR A 216 1.93 1.87 8.54
C THR A 216 2.99 0.90 8.07
N SER A 217 2.65 -0.38 7.90
CA SER A 217 3.61 -1.41 7.49
C SER A 217 3.54 -1.64 5.99
N ILE A 218 4.69 -1.76 5.32
CA ILE A 218 4.77 -2.08 3.89
C ILE A 218 5.63 -3.32 3.63
N SER A 219 5.34 -4.01 2.53
CA SER A 219 6.19 -5.11 2.05
C SER A 219 7.60 -4.62 1.75
N PRO A 220 8.66 -5.44 1.94
CA PRO A 220 10.04 -5.04 1.70
C PRO A 220 10.39 -5.03 0.20
N TRP A 221 9.46 -5.41 -0.64
CA TRP A 221 9.60 -5.54 -2.07
C TRP A 221 8.63 -4.65 -2.81
N VAL A 222 9.14 -3.82 -3.72
CA VAL A 222 8.33 -3.04 -4.65
C VAL A 222 8.13 -3.86 -5.93
N VAL A 223 6.90 -4.22 -6.23
CA VAL A 223 6.52 -4.92 -7.46
C VAL A 223 6.36 -3.89 -8.58
N PRO A 224 7.17 -3.93 -9.64
CA PRO A 224 7.07 -2.93 -10.71
C PRO A 224 5.74 -3.07 -11.48
N LEU A 225 5.18 -1.94 -11.95
CA LEU A 225 3.91 -1.95 -12.71
C LEU A 225 3.94 -2.91 -13.90
N ALA A 226 5.11 -3.11 -14.51
CA ALA A 226 5.29 -4.04 -15.64
C ALA A 226 5.08 -5.53 -15.28
N ALA A 227 5.01 -5.87 -13.98
CA ALA A 227 4.72 -7.23 -13.51
C ALA A 227 3.23 -7.45 -13.19
N LEU A 228 2.40 -6.42 -13.27
CA LEU A 228 0.99 -6.48 -12.91
C LEU A 228 0.10 -6.73 -14.13
N ASP A 229 -0.91 -7.57 -13.94
CA ASP A 229 -1.94 -7.81 -14.94
C ASP A 229 -3.01 -6.71 -14.83
N ARG A 230 -3.32 -6.05 -15.95
CA ARG A 230 -4.33 -4.99 -16.01
C ARG A 230 -5.66 -5.55 -16.45
N VAL A 231 -6.73 -5.02 -15.87
CA VAL A 231 -8.11 -5.35 -16.21
C VAL A 231 -8.94 -4.07 -16.33
N PRO A 232 -10.11 -4.12 -17.00
CA PRO A 232 -11.03 -2.98 -17.04
C PRO A 232 -11.39 -2.51 -15.63
N ALA A 233 -11.38 -1.19 -15.43
CA ALA A 233 -11.88 -0.61 -14.18
C ALA A 233 -13.41 -0.80 -14.06
N PRO A 234 -13.95 -0.86 -12.83
CA PRO A 234 -15.39 -0.84 -12.61
C PRO A 234 -16.07 0.36 -13.27
N VAL A 235 -17.29 0.17 -13.76
CA VAL A 235 -18.10 1.27 -14.29
C VAL A 235 -18.45 2.22 -13.15
N GLN A 236 -18.11 3.50 -13.33
CA GLN A 236 -18.39 4.54 -12.34
C GLN A 236 -19.69 5.27 -12.65
N ASP A 237 -20.56 5.40 -11.64
CA ASP A 237 -21.78 6.16 -11.69
C ASP A 237 -21.89 7.04 -10.42
N PRO A 238 -21.94 8.38 -10.55
CA PRO A 238 -21.93 9.17 -11.79
C PRO A 238 -20.61 9.14 -12.57
N GLU A 239 -20.65 9.52 -13.85
CA GLU A 239 -19.44 9.66 -14.67
C GLU A 239 -18.43 10.61 -13.99
N PRO A 240 -17.16 10.24 -13.89
CA PRO A 240 -16.15 11.06 -13.23
C PRO A 240 -15.92 12.40 -13.91
N ALA A 241 -15.53 13.40 -13.13
CA ALA A 241 -15.10 14.70 -13.64
C ALA A 241 -13.98 14.55 -14.70
N ALA A 242 -13.89 15.49 -15.64
CA ALA A 242 -13.02 15.37 -16.80
C ALA A 242 -11.55 15.03 -16.47
N TYR A 243 -11.00 15.58 -15.37
CA TYR A 243 -9.61 15.32 -14.96
C TYR A 243 -9.40 13.91 -14.36
N LEU A 244 -10.48 13.21 -13.99
CA LEU A 244 -10.46 11.84 -13.45
C LEU A 244 -10.81 10.77 -14.49
N ARG A 245 -11.13 11.15 -15.74
CA ARG A 245 -11.41 10.16 -16.79
C ARG A 245 -10.13 9.43 -17.16
N THR A 246 -10.24 8.12 -17.30
CA THR A 246 -9.12 7.25 -17.70
C THR A 246 -9.41 6.61 -19.05
N ASP A 247 -8.39 6.49 -19.87
CA ASP A 247 -8.43 5.72 -21.10
C ASP A 247 -7.74 4.37 -20.88
N GLY A 248 -8.41 3.27 -21.24
CA GLY A 248 -7.88 1.91 -21.16
C GLY A 248 -8.04 1.23 -19.79
N ASP A 249 -7.47 0.04 -19.69
CA ASP A 249 -7.57 -0.85 -18.53
C ASP A 249 -6.55 -0.46 -17.45
N TRP A 250 -7.03 0.10 -16.35
CA TRP A 250 -6.19 0.59 -15.25
C TRP A 250 -6.59 0.09 -13.86
N ALA A 251 -7.46 -0.90 -13.77
CA ALA A 251 -7.52 -1.74 -12.58
C ALA A 251 -6.43 -2.81 -12.66
N PHE A 252 -6.03 -3.34 -11.52
CA PHE A 252 -5.08 -4.44 -11.43
C PHE A 252 -5.77 -5.67 -10.88
N ASP A 253 -5.53 -6.82 -11.54
CA ASP A 253 -6.07 -8.12 -11.11
C ASP A 253 -5.22 -8.69 -9.98
N LEU A 254 -5.53 -8.27 -8.75
CA LEU A 254 -4.84 -8.68 -7.53
C LEU A 254 -5.81 -9.32 -6.55
N ASP A 255 -5.45 -10.50 -6.06
CA ASP A 255 -6.10 -11.20 -4.97
C ASP A 255 -5.27 -11.04 -3.69
N LEU A 256 -5.83 -10.39 -2.67
CA LEU A 256 -5.19 -10.27 -1.38
C LEU A 256 -5.72 -11.32 -0.40
N ALA A 257 -4.92 -11.64 0.60
CA ALA A 257 -5.32 -12.52 1.70
C ALA A 257 -4.87 -11.92 3.02
N LEU A 258 -5.83 -11.65 3.91
CA LEU A 258 -5.60 -11.26 5.29
C LEU A 258 -5.54 -12.50 6.16
N SER A 259 -4.48 -12.65 6.94
CA SER A 259 -4.33 -13.73 7.93
C SER A 259 -4.15 -13.16 9.34
N LYS A 260 -4.68 -13.89 10.33
CA LYS A 260 -4.46 -13.66 11.76
C LYS A 260 -3.91 -14.95 12.38
N ASN A 261 -2.75 -14.88 13.01
CA ASN A 261 -2.08 -16.01 13.68
C ASN A 261 -1.91 -17.25 12.76
N GLY A 262 -1.63 -16.99 11.47
CA GLY A 262 -1.41 -18.01 10.45
C GLY A 262 -2.68 -18.55 9.76
N GLU A 263 -3.87 -18.14 10.20
CA GLU A 263 -5.14 -18.51 9.55
C GLU A 263 -5.64 -17.40 8.65
N VAL A 264 -5.98 -17.71 7.41
CA VAL A 264 -6.58 -16.74 6.47
C VAL A 264 -8.02 -16.47 6.89
N VAL A 265 -8.33 -15.20 7.18
CA VAL A 265 -9.64 -14.74 7.66
C VAL A 265 -10.42 -13.97 6.60
N SER A 266 -9.77 -13.46 5.55
CA SER A 266 -10.41 -12.72 4.48
C SER A 266 -9.59 -12.75 3.18
N ARG A 267 -10.29 -12.55 2.04
CA ARG A 267 -9.70 -12.49 0.67
C ARG A 267 -10.29 -11.33 -0.11
N PRO A 268 -9.89 -10.07 0.20
CA PRO A 268 -10.41 -8.91 -0.49
C PRO A 268 -9.86 -8.80 -1.92
N PRO A 269 -10.74 -8.60 -2.95
CA PRO A 269 -10.32 -8.45 -4.34
C PRO A 269 -9.98 -6.99 -4.66
N PHE A 270 -8.82 -6.72 -5.25
CA PHE A 270 -8.42 -5.35 -5.61
C PHE A 270 -9.11 -4.83 -6.87
N ALA A 271 -9.41 -5.68 -7.83
CA ALA A 271 -10.00 -5.29 -9.12
C ALA A 271 -11.34 -4.55 -9.00
N GLY A 272 -12.04 -4.73 -7.86
CA GLY A 272 -13.32 -4.07 -7.55
C GLY A 272 -13.22 -2.65 -6.97
N MET A 273 -12.02 -2.09 -6.82
CA MET A 273 -11.83 -0.74 -6.28
C MET A 273 -12.49 0.32 -7.17
N TYR A 274 -13.34 1.18 -6.57
CA TYR A 274 -14.08 2.20 -7.33
C TYR A 274 -13.15 3.25 -7.95
N TRP A 275 -12.18 3.77 -7.18
CA TRP A 275 -11.17 4.70 -7.69
C TRP A 275 -9.88 3.96 -8.01
N THR A 276 -9.35 4.19 -9.22
CA THR A 276 -8.12 3.55 -9.71
C THR A 276 -6.86 4.32 -9.33
N GLY A 277 -5.70 3.68 -9.39
CA GLY A 277 -4.40 4.33 -9.16
C GLY A 277 -4.17 5.60 -9.99
N PRO A 278 -4.42 5.60 -11.31
CA PRO A 278 -4.37 6.81 -12.13
C PRO A 278 -5.28 7.94 -11.67
N GLN A 279 -6.51 7.64 -11.23
CA GLN A 279 -7.45 8.63 -10.72
C GLN A 279 -6.99 9.24 -9.39
N MET A 280 -6.46 8.41 -8.50
CA MET A 280 -5.87 8.87 -7.24
C MET A 280 -4.66 9.78 -7.48
N LEU A 281 -3.75 9.42 -8.40
CA LEU A 281 -2.60 10.25 -8.78
C LEU A 281 -3.06 11.61 -9.36
N ALA A 282 -4.02 11.59 -10.28
CA ALA A 282 -4.53 12.82 -10.89
C ALA A 282 -5.19 13.72 -9.83
N HIS A 283 -5.94 13.15 -8.88
CA HIS A 283 -6.56 13.91 -7.81
C HIS A 283 -5.54 14.49 -6.83
N LEU A 284 -4.52 13.71 -6.47
CA LEU A 284 -3.42 14.12 -5.58
C LEU A 284 -2.71 15.38 -6.08
N THR A 285 -2.67 15.60 -7.41
CA THR A 285 -1.96 16.71 -8.03
C THR A 285 -2.88 17.74 -8.70
N ALA A 286 -4.20 17.56 -8.67
CA ALA A 286 -5.16 18.39 -9.43
C ALA A 286 -5.10 19.89 -9.12
N ASN A 287 -4.70 20.25 -7.89
CA ASN A 287 -4.51 21.62 -7.44
C ASN A 287 -3.11 22.19 -7.76
N GLY A 288 -2.24 21.42 -8.44
CA GLY A 288 -0.85 21.77 -8.73
C GLY A 288 0.15 21.34 -7.65
N ALA A 289 -0.25 20.53 -6.68
CA ALA A 289 0.71 19.91 -5.76
C ALA A 289 1.68 19.01 -6.53
N SER A 290 2.97 19.08 -6.18
CA SER A 290 4.00 18.27 -6.84
C SER A 290 4.15 16.90 -6.20
N LEU A 291 4.58 15.94 -7.01
CA LEU A 291 5.08 14.63 -6.55
C LEU A 291 6.59 14.69 -6.31
N ARG A 292 7.06 13.83 -5.41
CA ARG A 292 8.49 13.59 -5.18
C ARG A 292 8.82 12.12 -5.32
N THR A 293 10.03 11.79 -5.71
CA THR A 293 10.53 10.41 -5.66
C THR A 293 10.44 9.89 -4.22
N GLY A 294 9.77 8.75 -4.04
CA GLY A 294 9.52 8.16 -2.73
C GLY A 294 8.20 8.57 -2.08
N ASP A 295 7.39 9.43 -2.70
CA ASP A 295 6.01 9.62 -2.24
C ASP A 295 5.25 8.29 -2.36
N LEU A 296 4.47 7.98 -1.32
CA LEU A 296 3.62 6.80 -1.23
C LEU A 296 2.17 7.25 -1.16
N PHE A 297 1.31 6.71 -2.01
CA PHE A 297 -0.13 6.87 -1.83
C PHE A 297 -0.82 5.51 -1.81
N ALA A 298 -1.64 5.29 -0.80
CA ALA A 298 -2.32 4.03 -0.56
C ALA A 298 -3.77 4.07 -1.05
N SER A 299 -4.29 2.88 -1.36
CA SER A 299 -5.64 2.72 -1.93
C SER A 299 -6.77 3.00 -0.95
N GLY A 300 -6.47 3.01 0.35
CA GLY A 300 -7.48 2.76 1.37
C GLY A 300 -7.86 1.29 1.43
N THR A 301 -8.56 0.91 2.48
CA THR A 301 -8.95 -0.48 2.74
C THR A 301 -9.67 -1.10 1.54
N ILE A 302 -9.18 -2.24 1.10
CA ILE A 302 -9.76 -3.03 0.02
C ILE A 302 -10.82 -3.95 0.61
N SER A 303 -12.08 -3.82 0.14
CA SER A 303 -13.18 -4.72 0.51
C SER A 303 -14.01 -5.08 -0.70
N GLY A 304 -14.50 -6.31 -0.74
CA GLY A 304 -15.48 -6.79 -1.71
C GLY A 304 -16.90 -6.87 -1.13
N ASP A 305 -17.81 -7.44 -1.90
CA ASP A 305 -19.25 -7.51 -1.55
C ASP A 305 -19.52 -8.54 -0.45
N GLU A 306 -18.78 -9.64 -0.41
CA GLU A 306 -18.99 -10.73 0.53
C GLU A 306 -18.29 -10.49 1.88
N VAL A 307 -18.76 -11.16 2.93
CA VAL A 307 -18.21 -10.98 4.29
C VAL A 307 -16.73 -11.38 4.37
N ASP A 308 -16.36 -12.47 3.72
CA ASP A 308 -15.00 -13.00 3.65
C ASP A 308 -14.09 -12.25 2.66
N GLN A 309 -14.58 -11.15 2.08
CA GLN A 309 -13.85 -10.23 1.21
C GLN A 309 -13.59 -8.87 1.87
N ARG A 310 -13.85 -8.72 3.17
CA ARG A 310 -13.65 -7.45 3.89
C ARG A 310 -12.22 -7.31 4.37
N GLY A 311 -11.61 -6.14 4.14
CA GLY A 311 -10.20 -5.89 4.39
C GLY A 311 -9.83 -5.36 5.78
N SER A 312 -10.79 -5.37 6.73
CA SER A 312 -10.53 -4.91 8.11
C SER A 312 -11.34 -5.70 9.13
N PHE A 313 -10.84 -5.80 10.38
CA PHE A 313 -11.58 -6.49 11.45
C PHE A 313 -12.85 -5.74 11.86
N ILE A 314 -12.85 -4.40 11.81
CA ILE A 314 -14.08 -3.64 12.07
C ILE A 314 -15.22 -4.04 11.13
N GLU A 315 -14.92 -4.38 9.88
CA GLU A 315 -15.93 -4.87 8.93
C GLU A 315 -16.23 -6.36 9.11
N LEU A 316 -15.20 -7.20 9.26
CA LEU A 316 -15.34 -8.66 9.43
C LEU A 316 -16.18 -9.01 10.66
N THR A 317 -15.97 -8.30 11.75
CA THR A 317 -16.63 -8.56 13.03
C THR A 317 -17.79 -7.61 13.33
N TRP A 318 -18.07 -6.69 12.43
CA TRP A 318 -19.05 -5.63 12.59
C TRP A 318 -18.85 -4.84 13.90
N ASN A 319 -17.60 -4.36 14.10
CA ASN A 319 -17.15 -3.54 15.24
C ASN A 319 -17.21 -4.25 16.63
N THR A 320 -17.19 -5.58 16.68
CA THR A 320 -17.31 -6.35 17.93
C THR A 320 -16.01 -6.95 18.44
N SER A 321 -15.02 -7.20 17.57
CA SER A 321 -13.75 -7.83 17.94
C SER A 321 -12.57 -7.21 17.18
N PHE A 322 -11.44 -7.11 17.85
CA PHE A 322 -10.23 -6.46 17.36
C PHE A 322 -8.99 -7.27 17.72
N LEU A 323 -7.79 -6.70 17.51
CA LEU A 323 -6.52 -7.37 17.77
C LEU A 323 -6.11 -7.28 19.24
N ASP A 324 -5.61 -8.38 19.76
CA ASP A 324 -4.98 -8.48 21.07
C ASP A 324 -3.44 -8.35 20.97
N ASP A 325 -2.78 -8.08 22.11
CA ASP A 325 -1.32 -8.14 22.20
C ASP A 325 -0.85 -9.57 21.96
N GLY A 326 0.18 -9.73 21.13
CA GLY A 326 0.69 -11.00 20.66
C GLY A 326 0.12 -11.48 19.34
N ASP A 327 -1.00 -10.92 18.87
CA ASP A 327 -1.54 -11.27 17.55
C ASP A 327 -0.54 -10.93 16.43
N VAL A 328 -0.41 -11.84 15.48
CA VAL A 328 0.38 -11.68 14.27
C VAL A 328 -0.57 -11.56 13.08
N VAL A 329 -0.44 -10.48 12.33
CA VAL A 329 -1.23 -10.24 11.13
C VAL A 329 -0.35 -10.31 9.90
N GLY A 330 -0.80 -11.00 8.86
CA GLY A 330 -0.17 -11.06 7.55
C GLY A 330 -1.14 -10.66 6.45
N ILE A 331 -0.66 -9.88 5.50
CA ILE A 331 -1.37 -9.56 4.26
C ILE A 331 -0.48 -9.99 3.11
N SER A 332 -0.92 -10.93 2.30
CA SER A 332 -0.21 -11.37 1.09
C SER A 332 -1.03 -11.05 -0.15
N ALA A 333 -0.36 -10.96 -1.30
CA ALA A 333 -1.01 -10.74 -2.58
C ALA A 333 -0.50 -11.68 -3.65
N THR A 334 -1.42 -12.05 -4.56
CA THR A 334 -1.13 -12.73 -5.82
C THR A 334 -1.81 -11.98 -6.97
N THR A 335 -1.36 -12.19 -8.20
CA THR A 335 -2.18 -11.83 -9.37
C THR A 335 -3.34 -12.81 -9.50
N GLY A 336 -4.39 -12.48 -10.25
CA GLY A 336 -5.48 -13.41 -10.58
C GLY A 336 -5.00 -14.69 -11.27
N SER A 337 -3.82 -14.65 -11.93
CA SER A 337 -3.14 -15.84 -12.46
C SER A 337 -2.36 -16.65 -11.41
N GLY A 338 -2.34 -16.21 -10.14
CA GLY A 338 -1.72 -16.90 -9.01
C GLY A 338 -0.23 -16.61 -8.81
N ARG A 339 0.36 -15.60 -9.47
CA ARG A 339 1.76 -15.19 -9.25
C ARG A 339 1.86 -14.43 -7.92
N TYR A 340 2.78 -14.82 -7.06
CA TYR A 340 3.03 -14.19 -5.78
C TYR A 340 3.66 -12.80 -5.94
N LEU A 341 3.11 -11.80 -5.24
CA LEU A 341 3.51 -10.40 -5.30
C LEU A 341 4.15 -9.88 -4.01
N GLY A 342 4.20 -10.71 -2.97
CA GLY A 342 4.79 -10.34 -1.69
C GLY A 342 3.79 -10.36 -0.54
N GLU A 343 4.32 -10.01 0.63
CA GLU A 343 3.51 -9.95 1.86
C GLU A 343 4.04 -8.86 2.80
N VAL A 344 3.17 -8.40 3.69
CA VAL A 344 3.51 -7.60 4.86
C VAL A 344 3.02 -8.31 6.11
N VAL A 345 3.89 -8.41 7.13
CA VAL A 345 3.59 -9.06 8.40
C VAL A 345 3.91 -8.09 9.55
N GLY A 346 3.08 -8.07 10.59
CA GLY A 346 3.34 -7.31 11.81
C GLY A 346 2.78 -8.05 13.03
N ARG A 347 3.46 -7.90 14.16
CA ARG A 347 3.02 -8.40 15.47
C ARG A 347 2.60 -7.23 16.34
N VAL A 348 1.46 -7.35 17.00
CA VAL A 348 1.03 -6.39 18.03
C VAL A 348 1.79 -6.67 19.32
N VAL A 349 2.40 -5.63 19.90
CA VAL A 349 3.04 -5.70 21.22
C VAL A 349 2.45 -4.66 22.15
N SER A 350 2.50 -4.93 23.47
CA SER A 350 2.04 -3.98 24.49
C SER A 350 2.86 -2.69 24.46
N GLY A 351 2.20 -1.55 24.66
CA GLY A 351 2.82 -0.23 24.81
C GLY A 351 3.23 0.08 26.24
#